data_6cf46f32cfb94c473a7211bf986037cc
#
_entry.id   6cf46f32cfb94c473a7211bf986037cc
#
_cell.length_a   1.000
_cell.length_b   1.000
_cell.length_c   1.000
_cell.angle_alpha   90.00
_cell.angle_beta   90.00
_cell.angle_gamma   90.00
#
_symmetry.space_group_name_H-M   'P 1'
#
loop_
_entity.id
_entity.type
_entity.pdbx_description
1 polymer ?
#
loop_
_entity_poly.entity_id
_entity_poly.type
_entity_poly.pdbx_seq_one_letter_code
_entity_poly.pdbx_strand_id
1 'polypeptide(L)'
;MPDFMTNLIEKTIVINALATDVWKALTQPFLMKQWMGEEEMNLHIQTSWTVNSPITISGFHHLPFVNKGTILEFDEEKVLSYSHNSSLSRLADESENYSVIKFNLSPAETQTAVTLTITNFPTEVIYKHLEFYWQSTIVLLKKFVENSKLI
;
A
#
# COMPACT_ATOMS: atom_id res chain seq x y z
N MET A 1 -15.02 17.11 18.32
CA MET A 1 -15.13 16.56 16.95
C MET A 1 -13.84 15.86 16.57
N PRO A 2 -13.90 14.62 16.18
CA PRO A 2 -12.70 13.99 15.66
C PRO A 2 -12.27 14.69 14.37
N ASP A 3 -10.99 14.92 14.25
CA ASP A 3 -10.39 15.48 13.04
C ASP A 3 -9.77 14.32 12.27
N PHE A 4 -10.47 13.87 11.24
CA PHE A 4 -10.04 12.69 10.47
C PHE A 4 -8.73 12.93 9.73
N MET A 5 -8.38 14.18 9.46
CA MET A 5 -7.13 14.50 8.77
C MET A 5 -5.91 14.28 9.66
N THR A 6 -6.11 14.25 10.97
CA THR A 6 -5.03 13.97 11.92
C THR A 6 -5.03 12.53 12.42
N ASN A 7 -5.99 11.73 11.99
CA ASN A 7 -6.02 10.31 12.37
C ASN A 7 -4.85 9.58 11.74
N LEU A 8 -4.52 8.46 12.36
CA LEU A 8 -3.40 7.62 11.93
C LEU A 8 -3.87 6.18 11.89
N ILE A 9 -3.57 5.51 10.79
CA ILE A 9 -3.67 4.06 10.73
C ILE A 9 -2.24 3.55 10.88
N GLU A 10 -2.02 2.69 11.87
CA GLU A 10 -0.70 2.10 12.09
C GLU A 10 -0.86 0.63 12.39
N LYS A 11 -0.21 -0.21 11.60
CA LYS A 11 -0.26 -1.66 11.77
C LYS A 11 1.13 -2.22 11.58
N THR A 12 1.54 -3.09 12.52
CA THR A 12 2.82 -3.77 12.41
C THR A 12 2.57 -5.27 12.30
N ILE A 13 3.24 -5.91 11.37
CA ILE A 13 3.15 -7.36 11.20
C ILE A 13 4.56 -7.91 11.03
N VAL A 14 4.82 -9.06 11.66
CA VAL A 14 6.11 -9.74 11.51
C VAL A 14 5.97 -10.82 10.47
N ILE A 15 6.80 -10.74 9.43
CA ILE A 15 6.80 -11.69 8.33
C ILE A 15 8.02 -12.58 8.46
N ASN A 16 7.81 -13.89 8.38
CA ASN A 16 8.90 -14.87 8.49
C ASN A 16 9.58 -15.00 7.12
N ALA A 17 10.27 -13.93 6.74
CA ALA A 17 11.02 -13.84 5.48
C ALA A 17 12.04 -12.72 5.58
N LEU A 18 13.04 -12.76 4.71
CA LEU A 18 14.05 -11.71 4.64
C LEU A 18 13.48 -10.44 4.05
N ALA A 19 14.07 -9.31 4.40
CA ALA A 19 13.64 -8.00 3.88
C ALA A 19 13.67 -7.97 2.35
N THR A 20 14.60 -8.65 1.73
CA THR A 20 14.69 -8.75 0.28
C THR A 20 13.40 -9.32 -0.32
N ASP A 21 12.87 -10.39 0.27
CA ASP A 21 11.66 -11.04 -0.24
C ASP A 21 10.42 -10.19 0.02
N VAL A 22 10.35 -9.57 1.19
CA VAL A 22 9.26 -8.65 1.51
C VAL A 22 9.27 -7.46 0.54
N TRP A 23 10.46 -6.91 0.28
CA TRP A 23 10.60 -5.77 -0.62
C TRP A 23 10.15 -6.10 -2.04
N LYS A 24 10.49 -7.29 -2.53
CA LYS A 24 10.03 -7.73 -3.86
C LYS A 24 8.51 -7.75 -3.93
N ALA A 25 7.85 -8.27 -2.89
CA ALA A 25 6.40 -8.32 -2.86
C ALA A 25 5.78 -6.91 -2.86
N LEU A 26 6.46 -5.94 -2.26
CA LEU A 26 5.98 -4.56 -2.19
C LEU A 26 6.24 -3.75 -3.45
N THR A 27 7.22 -4.15 -4.28
CA THR A 27 7.69 -3.29 -5.37
C THR A 27 7.68 -3.92 -6.75
N GLN A 28 7.40 -5.20 -6.86
CA GLN A 28 7.30 -5.84 -8.18
C GLN A 28 5.82 -5.98 -8.54
N PRO A 29 5.35 -5.28 -9.60
CA PRO A 29 3.93 -5.30 -9.97
C PRO A 29 3.34 -6.69 -10.13
N PHE A 30 4.11 -7.61 -10.71
CA PHE A 30 3.68 -9.00 -10.88
C PHE A 30 3.36 -9.66 -9.53
N LEU A 31 4.12 -9.34 -8.48
CA LEU A 31 3.90 -9.88 -7.15
C LEU A 31 2.84 -9.08 -6.40
N MET A 32 2.84 -7.76 -6.56
CA MET A 32 1.89 -6.89 -5.86
C MET A 32 0.45 -7.29 -6.15
N LYS A 33 0.12 -7.55 -7.41
CA LYS A 33 -1.26 -7.88 -7.77
C LYS A 33 -1.74 -9.20 -7.17
N GLN A 34 -0.84 -10.03 -6.68
CA GLN A 34 -1.23 -11.33 -6.12
C GLN A 34 -1.69 -11.25 -4.68
N TRP A 35 -1.36 -10.18 -3.95
CA TRP A 35 -1.81 -10.03 -2.58
C TRP A 35 -2.65 -8.76 -2.35
N MET A 36 -2.56 -7.78 -3.25
CA MET A 36 -3.30 -6.53 -3.08
C MET A 36 -4.77 -6.64 -3.45
N GLY A 37 -5.15 -7.66 -4.19
CA GLY A 37 -6.55 -7.87 -4.56
C GLY A 37 -6.74 -9.26 -5.14
N GLU A 38 -7.98 -9.58 -5.47
CA GLU A 38 -8.32 -10.87 -6.06
C GLU A 38 -8.01 -10.85 -7.55
N GLU A 39 -7.83 -12.04 -8.13
CA GLU A 39 -7.47 -12.18 -9.54
C GLU A 39 -8.51 -11.50 -10.45
N GLU A 40 -9.79 -11.60 -10.10
CA GLU A 40 -10.87 -11.01 -10.89
C GLU A 40 -10.77 -9.49 -10.98
N MET A 41 -10.07 -8.85 -10.08
CA MET A 41 -9.89 -7.40 -10.12
C MET A 41 -8.94 -6.97 -11.21
N ASN A 42 -8.14 -7.89 -11.73
CA ASN A 42 -7.21 -7.63 -12.82
C ASN A 42 -6.37 -6.37 -12.58
N LEU A 43 -5.70 -6.34 -11.42
CA LEU A 43 -4.91 -5.18 -11.02
C LEU A 43 -3.76 -4.91 -11.97
N HIS A 44 -3.53 -3.64 -12.24
CA HIS A 44 -2.44 -3.19 -13.09
C HIS A 44 -1.70 -2.06 -12.37
N ILE A 45 -0.44 -2.31 -12.05
CA ILE A 45 0.39 -1.36 -11.30
C ILE A 45 1.44 -0.78 -12.24
N GLN A 46 1.52 0.54 -12.31
CA GLN A 46 2.50 1.24 -13.16
C GLN A 46 3.22 2.31 -12.36
N THR A 47 4.53 2.26 -12.35
CA THR A 47 5.39 3.29 -11.78
C THR A 47 6.83 3.01 -12.19
N SER A 48 7.67 4.05 -12.15
CA SER A 48 9.10 3.90 -12.37
C SER A 48 9.88 3.68 -11.07
N TRP A 49 9.19 3.73 -9.92
CA TRP A 49 9.81 3.61 -8.60
C TRP A 49 10.85 4.70 -8.31
N THR A 50 10.71 5.85 -8.94
CA THR A 50 11.57 7.00 -8.71
C THR A 50 10.81 8.01 -7.86
N VAL A 51 11.46 8.59 -6.86
CA VAL A 51 10.83 9.62 -6.03
C VAL A 51 10.33 10.76 -6.93
N ASN A 52 9.12 11.22 -6.65
CA ASN A 52 8.38 12.22 -7.41
C ASN A 52 7.79 11.72 -8.74
N SER A 53 7.93 10.42 -9.05
CA SER A 53 7.27 9.86 -10.23
C SER A 53 5.86 9.39 -9.87
N PRO A 54 4.95 9.36 -10.85
CA PRO A 54 3.59 8.89 -10.59
C PRO A 54 3.53 7.39 -10.36
N ILE A 55 2.52 6.99 -9.59
CA ILE A 55 2.14 5.58 -9.44
C ILE A 55 0.65 5.46 -9.68
N THR A 56 0.25 4.46 -10.47
CA THR A 56 -1.15 4.15 -10.69
C THR A 56 -1.40 2.67 -10.41
N ILE A 57 -2.49 2.40 -9.71
CA ILE A 57 -2.98 1.05 -9.47
C ILE A 57 -4.42 1.05 -9.96
N SER A 58 -4.68 0.36 -11.06
CA SER A 58 -6.00 0.31 -11.66
C SER A 58 -6.54 -1.10 -11.66
N GLY A 59 -7.85 -1.23 -11.75
CA GLY A 59 -8.50 -2.52 -11.78
C GLY A 59 -10.00 -2.38 -11.84
N PHE A 60 -10.68 -3.48 -11.48
CA PHE A 60 -12.13 -3.55 -11.53
C PHE A 60 -12.64 -4.21 -10.25
N HIS A 61 -13.57 -3.55 -9.56
CA HIS A 61 -14.25 -4.09 -8.39
C HIS A 61 -15.65 -3.52 -8.41
N HIS A 62 -16.59 -4.25 -9.07
CA HIS A 62 -17.94 -3.80 -9.41
C HIS A 62 -17.92 -2.64 -10.41
N LEU A 63 -16.93 -1.76 -10.31
CA LEU A 63 -16.71 -0.63 -11.20
C LEU A 63 -15.22 -0.55 -11.52
N PRO A 64 -14.85 -0.02 -12.69
CA PRO A 64 -13.44 0.26 -12.94
C PRO A 64 -12.96 1.37 -11.99
N PHE A 65 -11.73 1.24 -11.51
CA PHE A 65 -11.14 2.25 -10.64
C PHE A 65 -9.69 2.51 -11.02
N VAL A 66 -9.21 3.69 -10.66
CA VAL A 66 -7.81 4.07 -10.76
C VAL A 66 -7.41 4.73 -9.45
N ASN A 67 -6.45 4.13 -8.76
CA ASN A 67 -5.83 4.73 -7.60
C ASN A 67 -4.53 5.36 -8.10
N LYS A 68 -4.37 6.66 -7.89
CA LYS A 68 -3.19 7.36 -8.36
C LYS A 68 -2.49 8.08 -7.22
N GLY A 69 -1.22 8.33 -7.41
CA GLY A 69 -0.42 9.04 -6.44
C GLY A 69 0.98 9.30 -6.97
N THR A 70 1.86 9.60 -6.05
CA THR A 70 3.25 9.94 -6.33
C THR A 70 4.14 9.15 -5.37
N ILE A 71 5.26 8.64 -5.88
CA ILE A 71 6.27 8.00 -5.03
C ILE A 71 6.92 9.08 -4.18
N LEU A 72 6.83 8.95 -2.86
CA LEU A 72 7.35 9.94 -1.93
C LEU A 72 8.69 9.52 -1.33
N GLU A 73 8.86 8.25 -1.00
CA GLU A 73 10.10 7.71 -0.46
C GLU A 73 10.34 6.34 -1.09
N PHE A 74 11.57 6.07 -1.45
CA PHE A 74 11.97 4.78 -1.98
C PHE A 74 13.40 4.50 -1.54
N ASP A 75 13.53 3.77 -0.42
CA ASP A 75 14.81 3.36 0.13
C ASP A 75 14.79 1.84 0.20
N GLU A 76 15.52 1.20 -0.70
CA GLU A 76 15.42 -0.24 -0.92
C GLU A 76 15.53 -1.04 0.36
N GLU A 77 14.54 -1.93 0.57
CA GLU A 77 14.44 -2.82 1.72
C GLU A 77 14.24 -2.10 3.07
N LYS A 78 13.99 -0.80 3.04
CA LYS A 78 13.79 -0.01 4.27
C LYS A 78 12.48 0.76 4.29
N VAL A 79 12.23 1.59 3.28
CA VAL A 79 11.06 2.48 3.27
C VAL A 79 10.48 2.58 1.87
N LEU A 80 9.17 2.39 1.79
CA LEU A 80 8.39 2.70 0.59
C LEU A 80 7.23 3.59 1.02
N SER A 81 7.08 4.75 0.38
CA SER A 81 5.96 5.63 0.65
C SER A 81 5.43 6.21 -0.64
N TYR A 82 4.11 6.28 -0.75
CA TYR A 82 3.45 6.90 -1.89
C TYR A 82 2.12 7.50 -1.46
N SER A 83 1.68 8.52 -2.19
CA SER A 83 0.37 9.11 -1.94
C SER A 83 -0.71 8.32 -2.68
N HIS A 84 -1.96 8.49 -2.27
CA HIS A 84 -3.06 7.68 -2.77
C HIS A 84 -4.34 8.47 -2.84
N ASN A 85 -4.98 8.45 -4.00
CA ASN A 85 -6.31 9.01 -4.21
C ASN A 85 -7.06 8.11 -5.19
N SER A 86 -8.20 7.58 -4.78
CA SER A 86 -9.02 6.72 -5.64
C SER A 86 -9.97 7.53 -6.51
N SER A 87 -10.10 7.14 -7.77
CA SER A 87 -11.09 7.73 -8.68
C SER A 87 -12.51 7.60 -8.14
N LEU A 88 -12.77 6.58 -7.31
CA LEU A 88 -14.08 6.35 -6.74
C LEU A 88 -14.42 7.33 -5.62
N SER A 89 -13.44 8.06 -5.09
CA SER A 89 -13.69 9.08 -4.07
C SER A 89 -14.38 10.30 -4.65
N ARG A 90 -14.20 10.56 -5.94
CA ARG A 90 -14.72 11.71 -6.66
C ARG A 90 -14.24 13.06 -6.11
N LEU A 91 -13.16 13.03 -5.33
CA LEU A 91 -12.54 14.25 -4.83
C LEU A 91 -11.66 14.87 -5.91
N ALA A 92 -11.48 16.19 -5.82
CA ALA A 92 -10.61 16.91 -6.74
C ALA A 92 -9.17 16.40 -6.62
N ASP A 93 -8.43 16.47 -7.73
CA ASP A 93 -7.03 16.07 -7.77
C ASP A 93 -6.16 17.17 -7.17
N GLU A 94 -6.20 17.27 -5.85
CA GLU A 94 -5.43 18.24 -5.09
C GLU A 94 -4.67 17.51 -3.99
N SER A 95 -3.47 18.00 -3.65
CA SER A 95 -2.58 17.32 -2.71
C SER A 95 -3.26 17.01 -1.36
N GLU A 96 -4.13 17.89 -0.90
CA GLU A 96 -4.85 17.72 0.38
C GLU A 96 -5.81 16.52 0.35
N ASN A 97 -6.18 16.05 -0.83
CA ASN A 97 -7.09 14.91 -1.01
C ASN A 97 -6.35 13.59 -1.17
N TYR A 98 -5.04 13.58 -0.98
CA TYR A 98 -4.24 12.36 -1.06
C TYR A 98 -3.87 11.88 0.33
N SER A 99 -4.14 10.60 0.60
CA SER A 99 -3.60 9.94 1.78
C SER A 99 -2.15 9.55 1.52
N VAL A 100 -1.37 9.39 2.58
CA VAL A 100 0.03 8.95 2.45
C VAL A 100 0.13 7.55 3.04
N ILE A 101 0.56 6.62 2.22
CA ILE A 101 0.76 5.21 2.59
C ILE A 101 2.26 4.98 2.71
N LYS A 102 2.70 4.41 3.84
CA LYS A 102 4.12 4.21 4.09
C LYS A 102 4.37 2.85 4.72
N PHE A 103 5.34 2.13 4.16
CA PHE A 103 5.82 0.87 4.68
C PHE A 103 7.25 1.04 5.18
N ASN A 104 7.48 0.71 6.45
CA ASN A 104 8.82 0.67 7.02
C ASN A 104 9.17 -0.79 7.31
N LEU A 105 10.34 -1.23 6.86
CA LEU A 105 10.83 -2.58 7.07
C LEU A 105 11.94 -2.55 8.11
N SER A 106 11.82 -3.42 9.12
CA SER A 106 12.83 -3.58 10.17
C SER A 106 13.26 -5.05 10.20
N PRO A 107 14.35 -5.40 9.55
CA PRO A 107 14.83 -6.79 9.56
C PRO A 107 15.40 -7.18 10.91
N ALA A 108 15.17 -8.43 11.30
CA ALA A 108 15.71 -9.00 12.54
C ALA A 108 15.97 -10.48 12.28
N GLU A 109 17.24 -10.83 12.09
CA GLU A 109 17.67 -12.19 11.75
C GLU A 109 16.98 -12.69 10.47
N THR A 110 16.09 -13.66 10.57
CA THR A 110 15.43 -14.26 9.41
C THR A 110 14.02 -13.73 9.21
N GLN A 111 13.61 -12.75 10.01
CA GLN A 111 12.27 -12.17 9.95
C GLN A 111 12.34 -10.68 9.61
N THR A 112 11.22 -10.13 9.20
CA THR A 112 11.10 -8.70 8.91
C THR A 112 9.81 -8.18 9.52
N ALA A 113 9.92 -7.15 10.35
CA ALA A 113 8.74 -6.44 10.83
C ALA A 113 8.39 -5.36 9.80
N VAL A 114 7.14 -5.35 9.38
CA VAL A 114 6.62 -4.35 8.44
C VAL A 114 5.63 -3.48 9.20
N THR A 115 5.92 -2.18 9.26
CA THR A 115 5.00 -1.21 9.85
C THR A 115 4.39 -0.39 8.74
N LEU A 116 3.08 -0.52 8.60
CA LEU A 116 2.28 0.26 7.66
C LEU A 116 1.70 1.45 8.40
N THR A 117 1.93 2.66 7.88
CA THR A 117 1.28 3.86 8.40
C THR A 117 0.54 4.55 7.26
N ILE A 118 -0.66 5.05 7.56
CA ILE A 118 -1.44 5.83 6.60
C ILE A 118 -1.90 7.10 7.31
N THR A 119 -1.69 8.23 6.67
CA THR A 119 -2.04 9.53 7.21
C THR A 119 -2.80 10.34 6.17
N ASN A 120 -3.40 11.43 6.63
CA ASN A 120 -4.16 12.39 5.83
C ASN A 120 -5.39 11.78 5.18
N PHE A 121 -6.51 11.84 5.91
CA PHE A 121 -7.79 11.31 5.44
C PHE A 121 -8.73 12.47 5.14
N PRO A 122 -8.99 12.76 3.85
CA PRO A 122 -9.86 13.90 3.50
C PRO A 122 -11.28 13.74 4.00
N THR A 123 -11.77 12.49 4.15
CA THR A 123 -13.11 12.23 4.66
C THR A 123 -13.11 11.02 5.59
N GLU A 124 -14.16 10.94 6.43
CA GLU A 124 -14.34 9.78 7.31
C GLU A 124 -14.52 8.49 6.51
N VAL A 125 -15.22 8.58 5.38
CA VAL A 125 -15.47 7.41 4.52
C VAL A 125 -14.12 6.84 4.02
N ILE A 126 -13.23 7.71 3.60
CA ILE A 126 -11.90 7.28 3.12
C ILE A 126 -11.11 6.65 4.25
N TYR A 127 -11.13 7.24 5.44
CA TYR A 127 -10.46 6.68 6.60
C TYR A 127 -10.95 5.25 6.89
N LYS A 128 -12.28 5.07 6.97
CA LYS A 128 -12.87 3.77 7.27
C LYS A 128 -12.59 2.74 6.18
N HIS A 129 -12.65 3.19 4.92
CA HIS A 129 -12.36 2.31 3.79
C HIS A 129 -10.92 1.81 3.81
N LEU A 130 -9.96 2.71 4.03
CA LEU A 130 -8.54 2.33 4.07
C LEU A 130 -8.25 1.45 5.28
N GLU A 131 -8.85 1.73 6.42
CA GLU A 131 -8.68 0.89 7.61
C GLU A 131 -9.21 -0.52 7.36
N PHE A 132 -10.40 -0.62 6.80
CA PHE A 132 -11.00 -1.91 6.49
C PHE A 132 -10.17 -2.71 5.49
N TYR A 133 -9.76 -2.05 4.40
CA TYR A 133 -8.97 -2.69 3.36
C TYR A 133 -7.63 -3.19 3.89
N TRP A 134 -6.89 -2.33 4.57
CA TRP A 134 -5.53 -2.68 5.00
C TRP A 134 -5.50 -3.62 6.20
N GLN A 135 -6.56 -3.66 7.00
CA GLN A 135 -6.64 -4.59 8.12
C GLN A 135 -6.47 -6.04 7.65
N SER A 136 -7.09 -6.40 6.55
CA SER A 136 -6.98 -7.74 5.99
C SER A 136 -5.84 -7.86 4.98
N THR A 137 -5.60 -6.82 4.20
CA THR A 137 -4.62 -6.88 3.10
C THR A 137 -3.19 -7.01 3.61
N ILE A 138 -2.86 -6.40 4.75
CA ILE A 138 -1.52 -6.58 5.30
C ILE A 138 -1.28 -8.03 5.75
N VAL A 139 -2.33 -8.73 6.18
CA VAL A 139 -2.24 -10.15 6.52
C VAL A 139 -2.05 -10.97 5.25
N LEU A 140 -2.68 -10.57 4.15
CA LEU A 140 -2.49 -11.23 2.87
C LEU A 140 -1.06 -11.08 2.36
N LEU A 141 -0.45 -9.93 2.59
CA LEU A 141 0.97 -9.74 2.26
C LEU A 141 1.83 -10.75 3.01
N LYS A 142 1.62 -10.87 4.31
CA LYS A 142 2.37 -11.82 5.13
C LYS A 142 2.20 -13.24 4.61
N LYS A 143 0.96 -13.67 4.38
CA LYS A 143 0.68 -15.02 3.90
C LYS A 143 1.30 -15.26 2.53
N PHE A 144 1.21 -14.29 1.65
CA PHE A 144 1.78 -14.42 0.31
C PHE A 144 3.30 -14.62 0.37
N VAL A 145 3.99 -13.77 1.10
CA VAL A 145 5.46 -13.84 1.19
C VAL A 145 5.89 -15.15 1.84
N GLU A 146 5.26 -15.52 2.95
CA GLU A 146 5.67 -16.74 3.69
C GLU A 146 5.36 -18.00 2.91
N ASN A 147 4.27 -18.03 2.15
CA ASN A 147 3.87 -19.22 1.42
C ASN A 147 4.59 -19.36 0.08
N SER A 148 4.92 -18.26 -0.56
CA SER A 148 5.54 -18.32 -1.87
C SER A 148 6.99 -18.74 -1.79
N LYS A 149 7.67 -18.50 -0.65
CA LYS A 149 9.09 -18.79 -0.53
C LYS A 149 9.83 -18.25 -1.75
N LEU A 150 9.68 -16.97 -2.03
CA LEU A 150 10.24 -16.34 -3.21
C LEU A 150 11.71 -16.69 -3.36
N ILE A 151 11.97 -17.63 -4.18
CA ILE A 151 13.30 -18.18 -4.39
C ILE A 151 13.91 -17.51 -5.60
#